data_d0f07faa62a4b04224c9aee1a8795f8b
#
_entry.id   d0f07faa62a4b04224c9aee1a8795f8b
#
_cell.length_a   1.000
_cell.length_b   1.000
_cell.length_c   1.000
_cell.angle_alpha   90.00
_cell.angle_beta   90.00
_cell.angle_gamma   90.00
#
_symmetry.space_group_name_H-M   'P 1'
#
loop_
_entity.id
_entity.type
_entity.pdbx_description
1 polymer ?
#
loop_
_entity_poly.entity_id
_entity_poly.type
_entity_poly.pdbx_seq_one_letter_code
_entity_poly.pdbx_strand_id
1 'polypeptide(L)'
;MGEDMAAKIEESSEHSTDGVAGTPKEAALRELMERTKYPIRQFNGQRRYGPPPNWNAPPPPRGCEVFVGKVPRDLYEDELVPVFEALGEIYEVRLMMDFNGQNRGYAFVVYTNKEDAKKSVKSLNNYEIRKGKCIGVCSSVDNCRLFVGGIPKKVKKDEIMTEMVKVTDNVVDVIVYPSAQDKTKNRGFAFVEYSSHRDAAMARRKLMTGKIQLWGHQIAVDWAEPEQEVDEEIMDQVRFLFTVRRYPK
;
A
#
# COMPACT_ATOMS: atom_id res chain seq x y z
N MET A 1 4.10 -41.17 29.22
CA MET A 1 2.89 -40.93 28.40
C MET A 1 2.69 -39.44 28.34
N GLY A 2 3.22 -38.83 27.32
CA GLY A 2 3.07 -37.46 26.99
C GLY A 2 2.60 -37.41 25.55
N GLU A 3 1.35 -37.06 25.33
CA GLU A 3 0.78 -36.95 24.01
C GLU A 3 0.91 -35.50 23.51
N ASP A 4 1.49 -35.41 22.34
CA ASP A 4 1.60 -34.26 21.47
C ASP A 4 0.23 -33.56 21.25
N MET A 5 0.13 -32.30 21.68
CA MET A 5 -0.84 -31.36 21.12
C MET A 5 -0.17 -30.58 19.99
N ALA A 6 -0.12 -31.19 18.82
CA ALA A 6 0.17 -30.49 17.60
C ALA A 6 -0.96 -29.48 17.33
N ALA A 7 -0.61 -28.21 17.36
CA ALA A 7 -1.50 -27.13 16.98
C ALA A 7 -1.93 -27.32 15.52
N LYS A 8 -3.20 -27.64 15.32
CA LYS A 8 -3.87 -27.69 14.04
C LYS A 8 -4.02 -26.25 13.55
N ILE A 9 -3.12 -25.84 12.69
CA ILE A 9 -3.29 -24.62 11.89
C ILE A 9 -4.45 -24.94 10.94
N GLU A 10 -5.61 -24.38 11.21
CA GLU A 10 -6.71 -24.37 10.26
C GLU A 10 -6.28 -23.50 9.07
N GLU A 11 -5.80 -24.17 8.02
CA GLU A 11 -5.82 -23.60 6.68
C GLU A 11 -7.27 -23.33 6.32
N SER A 12 -7.68 -22.07 6.44
CA SER A 12 -8.90 -21.61 5.80
C SER A 12 -8.73 -21.85 4.30
N SER A 13 -9.42 -22.87 3.79
CA SER A 13 -9.49 -23.16 2.36
C SER A 13 -10.14 -21.98 1.66
N GLU A 14 -9.29 -21.04 1.20
CA GLU A 14 -9.71 -19.98 0.31
C GLU A 14 -10.20 -20.64 -0.98
N HIS A 15 -11.49 -20.58 -1.25
CA HIS A 15 -12.08 -20.96 -2.52
C HIS A 15 -11.56 -20.02 -3.60
N SER A 16 -10.40 -20.35 -4.16
CA SER A 16 -9.88 -19.66 -5.34
C SER A 16 -10.61 -20.23 -6.56
N THR A 17 -11.55 -19.46 -7.08
CA THR A 17 -12.20 -19.78 -8.35
C THR A 17 -11.26 -19.42 -9.51
N ASP A 18 -11.37 -20.17 -10.63
CA ASP A 18 -10.78 -19.76 -11.91
C ASP A 18 -11.25 -18.34 -12.20
N GLY A 19 -10.35 -17.35 -12.13
CA GLY A 19 -10.67 -15.93 -12.24
C GLY A 19 -11.08 -15.49 -13.65
N VAL A 20 -11.13 -16.42 -14.61
CA VAL A 20 -11.30 -16.15 -16.02
C VAL A 20 -12.60 -16.74 -16.57
N ALA A 21 -13.06 -17.86 -16.03
CA ALA A 21 -14.26 -18.56 -16.51
C ALA A 21 -15.50 -17.65 -16.43
N GLY A 22 -16.24 -17.55 -17.56
CA GLY A 22 -17.47 -16.76 -17.64
C GLY A 22 -17.28 -15.24 -17.69
N THR A 23 -16.05 -14.74 -17.80
CA THR A 23 -15.81 -13.29 -17.93
C THR A 23 -16.01 -12.81 -19.37
N PRO A 24 -16.36 -11.52 -19.60
CA PRO A 24 -16.56 -10.98 -20.95
C PRO A 24 -15.33 -11.07 -21.85
N LYS A 25 -14.14 -11.22 -21.28
CA LYS A 25 -12.83 -11.27 -21.98
C LYS A 25 -12.14 -12.63 -21.81
N GLU A 26 -12.89 -13.69 -21.50
CA GLU A 26 -12.32 -15.00 -21.20
C GLU A 26 -11.28 -15.48 -22.22
N ALA A 27 -11.57 -15.38 -23.52
CA ALA A 27 -10.65 -15.82 -24.58
C ALA A 27 -9.30 -15.05 -24.53
N ALA A 28 -9.37 -13.72 -24.43
CA ALA A 28 -8.18 -12.87 -24.40
C ALA A 28 -7.34 -13.10 -23.11
N LEU A 29 -8.02 -13.33 -21.98
CA LEU A 29 -7.35 -13.63 -20.71
C LEU A 29 -6.69 -15.02 -20.74
N ARG A 30 -7.32 -16.02 -21.38
CA ARG A 30 -6.69 -17.34 -21.56
C ARG A 30 -5.48 -17.25 -22.49
N GLU A 31 -5.55 -16.48 -23.57
CA GLU A 31 -4.41 -16.21 -24.45
C GLU A 31 -3.26 -15.54 -23.68
N LEU A 32 -3.55 -14.55 -22.85
CA LEU A 32 -2.57 -13.92 -21.96
C LEU A 32 -1.90 -14.95 -21.04
N MET A 33 -2.68 -15.83 -20.38
CA MET A 33 -2.18 -16.88 -19.51
C MET A 33 -1.31 -17.90 -20.27
N GLU A 34 -1.71 -18.27 -21.49
CA GLU A 34 -0.94 -19.19 -22.35
C GLU A 34 0.39 -18.56 -22.79
N ARG A 35 0.40 -17.27 -23.14
CA ARG A 35 1.61 -16.54 -23.54
C ARG A 35 2.60 -16.39 -22.38
N THR A 36 2.11 -16.01 -21.21
CA THR A 36 2.96 -15.62 -20.08
C THR A 36 3.20 -16.76 -19.10
N LYS A 37 2.35 -17.79 -19.10
CA LYS A 37 2.29 -18.87 -18.12
C LYS A 37 1.91 -18.43 -16.70
N TYR A 38 1.49 -17.16 -16.53
CA TYR A 38 1.03 -16.67 -15.23
C TYR A 38 -0.42 -17.07 -14.98
N PRO A 39 -0.75 -17.54 -13.76
CA PRO A 39 -2.13 -17.83 -13.41
C PRO A 39 -2.94 -16.55 -13.19
N ILE A 40 -4.23 -16.60 -13.51
CA ILE A 40 -5.21 -15.57 -13.08
C ILE A 40 -6.18 -16.22 -12.12
N ARG A 41 -6.31 -15.65 -10.92
CA ARG A 41 -7.20 -16.16 -9.86
C ARG A 41 -8.05 -15.00 -9.33
N GLN A 42 -9.31 -15.29 -8.95
CA GLN A 42 -10.18 -14.29 -8.33
C GLN A 42 -10.55 -14.70 -6.92
N PHE A 43 -10.35 -13.78 -5.96
CA PHE A 43 -10.74 -13.96 -4.56
C PHE A 43 -10.90 -12.60 -3.87
N ASN A 44 -11.78 -12.53 -2.89
CA ASN A 44 -11.96 -11.36 -2.03
C ASN A 44 -12.12 -10.01 -2.78
N GLY A 45 -12.84 -9.99 -3.92
CA GLY A 45 -13.09 -8.77 -4.69
C GLY A 45 -11.86 -8.23 -5.44
N GLN A 46 -10.86 -9.06 -5.67
CA GLN A 46 -9.71 -8.77 -6.52
C GLN A 46 -9.41 -9.93 -7.45
N ARG A 47 -8.97 -9.62 -8.65
CA ARG A 47 -8.42 -10.59 -9.57
C ARG A 47 -6.91 -10.41 -9.64
N ARG A 48 -6.19 -11.50 -9.43
CA ARG A 48 -4.74 -11.53 -9.33
C ARG A 48 -4.17 -12.28 -10.53
N TYR A 49 -3.33 -11.60 -11.30
CA TYR A 49 -2.47 -12.17 -12.32
C TYR A 49 -1.07 -12.36 -11.72
N GLY A 50 -0.52 -13.56 -11.77
CA GLY A 50 0.74 -13.92 -11.12
C GLY A 50 0.56 -14.49 -9.70
N PRO A 51 1.65 -14.69 -8.96
CA PRO A 51 3.05 -14.51 -9.34
C PRO A 51 3.53 -15.52 -10.39
N PRO A 52 4.77 -15.38 -10.94
CA PRO A 52 5.36 -16.36 -11.87
C PRO A 52 5.36 -17.75 -11.25
N PRO A 53 4.99 -18.83 -11.99
CA PRO A 53 4.85 -20.19 -11.44
C PRO A 53 6.15 -20.76 -10.87
N ASN A 54 7.30 -20.28 -11.33
CA ASN A 54 8.62 -20.73 -10.87
C ASN A 54 9.32 -19.73 -9.93
N TRP A 55 8.58 -18.83 -9.32
CA TRP A 55 9.16 -17.86 -8.39
C TRP A 55 9.50 -18.52 -7.05
N ASN A 56 10.81 -18.71 -6.80
CA ASN A 56 11.32 -19.35 -5.57
C ASN A 56 11.95 -18.34 -4.59
N ALA A 57 11.97 -17.04 -4.96
CA ALA A 57 12.48 -15.99 -4.10
C ALA A 57 11.38 -15.42 -3.19
N PRO A 58 11.74 -14.70 -2.11
CA PRO A 58 10.76 -13.91 -1.36
C PRO A 58 10.00 -12.94 -2.27
N PRO A 59 8.78 -12.51 -1.91
CA PRO A 59 8.08 -11.46 -2.63
C PRO A 59 8.94 -10.19 -2.76
N PRO A 60 8.78 -9.41 -3.85
CA PRO A 60 9.53 -8.19 -4.05
C PRO A 60 9.41 -7.23 -2.84
N PRO A 61 10.50 -6.51 -2.50
CA PRO A 61 10.51 -5.62 -1.35
C PRO A 61 9.59 -4.40 -1.56
N ARG A 62 9.31 -3.67 -0.48
CA ARG A 62 8.58 -2.39 -0.54
C ARG A 62 9.20 -1.43 -1.55
N GLY A 63 8.36 -0.71 -2.29
CA GLY A 63 8.77 0.20 -3.36
C GLY A 63 8.78 -0.39 -4.77
N CYS A 64 8.48 -1.70 -4.92
CA CYS A 64 8.28 -2.36 -6.21
C CYS A 64 6.83 -2.27 -6.73
N GLU A 65 5.91 -1.74 -5.94
CA GLU A 65 4.50 -1.65 -6.27
C GLU A 65 4.11 -0.24 -6.75
N VAL A 66 3.28 -0.19 -7.79
CA VAL A 66 2.65 1.03 -8.27
C VAL A 66 1.13 0.91 -8.22
N PHE A 67 0.49 2.02 -7.88
CA PHE A 67 -0.95 2.18 -7.96
C PHE A 67 -1.33 2.70 -9.35
N VAL A 68 -2.35 2.08 -9.95
CA VAL A 68 -2.90 2.45 -11.25
C VAL A 68 -4.35 2.86 -11.06
N GLY A 69 -4.64 4.14 -11.21
CA GLY A 69 -5.98 4.70 -11.13
C GLY A 69 -6.56 5.09 -12.47
N LYS A 70 -7.83 5.48 -12.49
CA LYS A 70 -8.58 5.86 -13.70
C LYS A 70 -8.63 4.74 -14.76
N VAL A 71 -8.56 3.48 -14.35
CA VAL A 71 -8.68 2.33 -15.24
C VAL A 71 -10.12 2.27 -15.77
N PRO A 72 -10.34 2.20 -17.10
CA PRO A 72 -11.68 1.99 -17.64
C PRO A 72 -12.34 0.75 -17.05
N ARG A 73 -13.62 0.85 -16.66
CA ARG A 73 -14.32 -0.18 -15.90
C ARG A 73 -14.43 -1.53 -16.61
N ASP A 74 -14.33 -1.53 -17.91
CA ASP A 74 -14.39 -2.68 -18.83
C ASP A 74 -13.02 -3.10 -19.36
N LEU A 75 -11.94 -2.58 -18.79
CA LEU A 75 -10.57 -2.95 -19.13
C LEU A 75 -10.08 -4.03 -18.15
N TYR A 76 -9.39 -5.04 -18.68
CA TYR A 76 -8.91 -6.17 -17.91
C TYR A 76 -7.41 -6.39 -18.13
N GLU A 77 -6.88 -7.48 -17.59
CA GLU A 77 -5.44 -7.80 -17.59
C GLU A 77 -4.88 -7.98 -19.00
N ASP A 78 -5.70 -8.42 -19.96
CA ASP A 78 -5.33 -8.56 -21.37
C ASP A 78 -4.82 -7.25 -22.01
N GLU A 79 -5.38 -6.13 -21.59
CA GLU A 79 -4.97 -4.80 -22.04
C GLU A 79 -3.98 -4.13 -21.06
N LEU A 80 -4.11 -4.39 -19.76
CA LEU A 80 -3.29 -3.75 -18.75
C LEU A 80 -1.86 -4.31 -18.70
N VAL A 81 -1.72 -5.65 -18.66
CA VAL A 81 -0.43 -6.33 -18.49
C VAL A 81 0.58 -5.94 -19.58
N PRO A 82 0.25 -5.96 -20.91
CA PRO A 82 1.23 -5.63 -21.94
C PRO A 82 1.82 -4.22 -21.82
N VAL A 83 1.04 -3.25 -21.33
CA VAL A 83 1.49 -1.85 -21.15
C VAL A 83 2.57 -1.77 -20.07
N PHE A 84 2.39 -2.47 -18.96
CA PHE A 84 3.33 -2.46 -17.84
C PHE A 84 4.50 -3.41 -18.06
N GLU A 85 4.28 -4.57 -18.69
CA GLU A 85 5.30 -5.55 -19.07
C GLU A 85 6.38 -4.96 -19.98
N ALA A 86 6.01 -4.00 -20.83
CA ALA A 86 6.96 -3.30 -21.70
C ALA A 86 8.03 -2.49 -20.94
N LEU A 87 7.82 -2.21 -19.66
CA LEU A 87 8.74 -1.40 -18.85
C LEU A 87 9.58 -2.22 -17.87
N GLY A 88 9.18 -3.46 -17.58
CA GLY A 88 9.91 -4.34 -16.68
C GLY A 88 9.14 -5.61 -16.37
N GLU A 89 9.80 -6.53 -15.70
CA GLU A 89 9.23 -7.81 -15.33
C GLU A 89 8.20 -7.64 -14.20
N ILE A 90 6.97 -8.08 -14.47
CA ILE A 90 5.87 -8.02 -13.52
C ILE A 90 5.92 -9.25 -12.60
N TYR A 91 5.89 -9.03 -11.30
CA TYR A 91 5.67 -10.08 -10.32
C TYR A 91 4.18 -10.40 -10.17
N GLU A 92 3.32 -9.37 -10.03
CA GLU A 92 1.90 -9.54 -9.79
C GLU A 92 1.10 -8.33 -10.27
N VAL A 93 -0.11 -8.55 -10.80
CA VAL A 93 -1.11 -7.51 -10.99
C VAL A 93 -2.35 -7.86 -10.18
N ARG A 94 -2.86 -6.91 -9.40
CA ARG A 94 -4.12 -7.04 -8.67
C ARG A 94 -5.13 -6.05 -9.21
N LEU A 95 -6.07 -6.53 -10.01
CA LEU A 95 -7.18 -5.74 -10.52
C LEU A 95 -8.35 -5.82 -9.54
N MET A 96 -8.79 -4.66 -9.05
CA MET A 96 -9.89 -4.61 -8.09
C MET A 96 -11.22 -4.76 -8.79
N MET A 97 -12.00 -5.76 -8.37
CA MET A 97 -13.26 -6.15 -9.00
C MET A 97 -14.47 -5.75 -8.15
N ASP A 98 -15.57 -5.42 -8.80
CA ASP A 98 -16.87 -5.28 -8.18
C ASP A 98 -17.69 -6.59 -8.27
N PHE A 99 -18.87 -6.59 -7.68
CA PHE A 99 -19.76 -7.76 -7.67
C PHE A 99 -20.39 -8.06 -9.05
N ASN A 100 -20.32 -7.11 -9.99
CA ASN A 100 -20.86 -7.26 -11.34
C ASN A 100 -19.82 -7.77 -12.35
N GLY A 101 -18.62 -8.12 -11.91
CA GLY A 101 -17.55 -8.60 -12.77
C GLY A 101 -16.81 -7.50 -13.52
N GLN A 102 -17.05 -6.22 -13.22
CA GLN A 102 -16.29 -5.08 -13.74
C GLN A 102 -15.17 -4.70 -12.76
N ASN A 103 -14.11 -4.09 -13.27
CA ASN A 103 -13.11 -3.55 -12.38
C ASN A 103 -13.63 -2.26 -11.68
N ARG A 104 -13.05 -1.92 -10.53
CA ARG A 104 -13.42 -0.77 -9.72
C ARG A 104 -12.74 0.54 -10.14
N GLY A 105 -12.04 0.55 -11.27
CA GLY A 105 -11.34 1.70 -11.81
C GLY A 105 -9.90 1.83 -11.32
N TYR A 106 -9.34 0.82 -10.66
CA TYR A 106 -7.96 0.83 -10.18
C TYR A 106 -7.37 -0.56 -10.03
N ALA A 107 -6.04 -0.61 -10.10
CA ALA A 107 -5.24 -1.82 -9.96
C ALA A 107 -3.94 -1.50 -9.21
N PHE A 108 -3.24 -2.55 -8.80
CA PHE A 108 -1.86 -2.49 -8.31
C PHE A 108 -0.99 -3.37 -9.20
N VAL A 109 0.18 -2.88 -9.57
CA VAL A 109 1.18 -3.63 -10.33
C VAL A 109 2.45 -3.71 -9.51
N VAL A 110 2.91 -4.93 -9.24
CA VAL A 110 4.14 -5.21 -8.52
C VAL A 110 5.20 -5.66 -9.52
N TYR A 111 6.30 -4.96 -9.59
CA TYR A 111 7.47 -5.34 -10.37
C TYR A 111 8.43 -6.19 -9.54
N THR A 112 9.33 -6.89 -10.21
CA THR A 112 10.37 -7.67 -9.53
C THR A 112 11.44 -6.78 -8.88
N ASN A 113 11.57 -5.52 -9.29
CA ASN A 113 12.52 -4.54 -8.78
C ASN A 113 11.94 -3.12 -8.68
N LYS A 114 12.62 -2.24 -7.92
CA LYS A 114 12.18 -0.86 -7.67
C LYS A 114 12.40 0.07 -8.87
N GLU A 115 13.40 -0.19 -9.67
CA GLU A 115 13.80 0.62 -10.81
C GLU A 115 12.70 0.61 -11.87
N ASP A 116 12.14 -0.57 -12.18
CA ASP A 116 11.04 -0.72 -13.12
C ASP A 116 9.76 -0.07 -12.59
N ALA A 117 9.49 -0.17 -11.29
CA ALA A 117 8.38 0.53 -10.65
C ALA A 117 8.52 2.06 -10.79
N LYS A 118 9.69 2.62 -10.51
CA LYS A 118 9.97 4.06 -10.69
C LYS A 118 9.86 4.49 -12.15
N LYS A 119 10.37 3.68 -13.07
CA LYS A 119 10.29 3.90 -14.52
C LYS A 119 8.83 3.91 -14.98
N SER A 120 8.00 2.98 -14.50
CA SER A 120 6.59 2.92 -14.87
C SER A 120 5.81 4.16 -14.41
N VAL A 121 6.07 4.67 -13.21
CA VAL A 121 5.46 5.92 -12.73
C VAL A 121 5.80 7.09 -13.64
N LYS A 122 7.05 7.22 -14.06
CA LYS A 122 7.50 8.31 -14.95
C LYS A 122 6.90 8.20 -16.36
N SER A 123 6.80 6.98 -16.90
CA SER A 123 6.43 6.76 -18.31
C SER A 123 4.93 6.56 -18.52
N LEU A 124 4.21 6.01 -17.54
CA LEU A 124 2.80 5.65 -17.69
C LEU A 124 1.83 6.57 -16.93
N ASN A 125 2.31 7.51 -16.14
CA ASN A 125 1.39 8.50 -15.57
C ASN A 125 0.82 9.38 -16.70
N ASN A 126 -0.51 9.44 -16.80
CA ASN A 126 -1.27 10.03 -17.91
C ASN A 126 -1.12 9.30 -19.27
N TYR A 127 -0.71 8.05 -19.29
CA TYR A 127 -0.67 7.24 -20.52
C TYR A 127 -2.09 6.99 -21.03
N GLU A 128 -2.29 7.22 -22.34
CA GLU A 128 -3.56 6.95 -23.02
C GLU A 128 -3.68 5.45 -23.35
N ILE A 129 -4.31 4.69 -22.46
CA ILE A 129 -4.48 3.24 -22.61
C ILE A 129 -5.54 2.88 -23.66
N ARG A 130 -6.52 3.76 -23.86
CA ARG A 130 -7.52 3.72 -24.94
C ARG A 130 -7.80 5.16 -25.37
N LYS A 131 -8.27 5.36 -26.60
CA LYS A 131 -8.55 6.69 -27.13
C LYS A 131 -9.41 7.53 -26.17
N GLY A 132 -8.85 8.64 -25.72
CA GLY A 132 -9.48 9.55 -24.75
C GLY A 132 -9.53 9.02 -23.29
N LYS A 133 -8.87 7.90 -22.99
CA LYS A 133 -8.83 7.32 -21.64
C LYS A 133 -7.39 7.22 -21.15
N CYS A 134 -7.01 8.11 -20.25
CA CYS A 134 -5.69 8.11 -19.65
C CYS A 134 -5.74 7.49 -18.26
N ILE A 135 -4.79 6.62 -17.96
CA ILE A 135 -4.56 6.06 -16.61
C ILE A 135 -3.66 6.98 -15.80
N GLY A 136 -3.83 6.97 -14.49
CA GLY A 136 -2.91 7.62 -13.56
C GLY A 136 -2.04 6.59 -12.88
N VAL A 137 -0.72 6.76 -12.92
CA VAL A 137 0.22 5.83 -12.29
C VAL A 137 1.07 6.58 -11.26
N CYS A 138 1.10 6.08 -10.04
CA CYS A 138 1.95 6.63 -8.97
C CYS A 138 2.52 5.49 -8.12
N SER A 139 3.55 5.79 -7.33
CA SER A 139 4.09 4.83 -6.37
C SER A 139 2.98 4.39 -5.40
N SER A 140 2.82 3.09 -5.23
CA SER A 140 1.93 2.56 -4.20
C SER A 140 2.65 2.72 -2.86
N VAL A 141 2.15 3.63 -2.06
CA VAL A 141 2.61 3.79 -0.69
C VAL A 141 1.74 2.89 0.17
N ASP A 142 2.36 1.87 0.73
CA ASP A 142 1.76 1.06 1.80
C ASP A 142 1.67 1.96 3.03
N ASN A 143 0.65 2.83 3.04
CA ASN A 143 0.47 3.76 4.14
C ASN A 143 -0.06 2.99 5.36
N CYS A 144 0.88 2.56 6.21
CA CYS A 144 0.59 1.89 7.47
C CYS A 144 0.47 2.88 8.63
N ARG A 145 0.55 4.20 8.37
CA ARG A 145 0.54 5.24 9.41
C ARG A 145 -0.74 6.05 9.38
N LEU A 146 -1.28 6.29 10.56
CA LEU A 146 -2.39 7.22 10.77
C LEU A 146 -1.89 8.46 11.52
N PHE A 147 -2.34 9.61 11.07
CA PHE A 147 -2.30 10.85 11.85
C PHE A 147 -3.41 10.78 12.91
N VAL A 148 -3.07 11.05 14.16
CA VAL A 148 -4.00 11.13 15.28
C VAL A 148 -3.81 12.48 15.96
N GLY A 149 -4.79 13.36 15.79
CA GLY A 149 -4.83 14.71 16.40
C GLY A 149 -5.76 14.77 17.62
N GLY A 150 -5.68 15.87 18.36
CA GLY A 150 -6.47 16.05 19.59
C GLY A 150 -5.83 15.40 20.82
N ILE A 151 -4.55 15.06 20.76
CA ILE A 151 -3.81 14.47 21.90
C ILE A 151 -3.46 15.56 22.91
N PRO A 152 -3.73 15.34 24.22
CA PRO A 152 -3.32 16.29 25.24
C PRO A 152 -1.80 16.49 25.24
N LYS A 153 -1.35 17.75 25.28
CA LYS A 153 0.07 18.12 25.08
C LYS A 153 1.05 17.51 26.09
N LYS A 154 0.57 17.08 27.26
CA LYS A 154 1.41 16.48 28.32
C LYS A 154 1.58 14.97 28.20
N VAL A 155 0.79 14.31 27.36
CA VAL A 155 0.80 12.85 27.19
C VAL A 155 2.07 12.43 26.47
N LYS A 156 2.75 11.41 26.95
CA LYS A 156 3.99 10.87 26.41
C LYS A 156 3.72 9.73 25.41
N LYS A 157 4.75 9.37 24.63
CA LYS A 157 4.71 8.27 23.65
C LYS A 157 4.11 6.98 24.21
N ASP A 158 4.58 6.54 25.38
CA ASP A 158 4.19 5.27 25.97
C ASP A 158 2.70 5.26 26.40
N GLU A 159 2.21 6.41 26.89
CA GLU A 159 0.81 6.59 27.24
C GLU A 159 -0.08 6.56 25.99
N ILE A 160 0.36 7.20 24.90
CA ILE A 160 -0.36 7.16 23.62
C ILE A 160 -0.38 5.73 23.08
N MET A 161 0.75 5.04 23.10
CA MET A 161 0.86 3.64 22.69
C MET A 161 -0.13 2.76 23.45
N THR A 162 -0.15 2.90 24.80
CA THR A 162 -1.05 2.13 25.66
C THR A 162 -2.52 2.37 25.34
N GLU A 163 -2.92 3.62 25.11
CA GLU A 163 -4.31 3.93 24.77
C GLU A 163 -4.69 3.43 23.37
N MET A 164 -3.78 3.55 22.39
CA MET A 164 -4.04 3.08 21.03
C MET A 164 -4.18 1.56 20.94
N VAL A 165 -3.35 0.81 21.66
CA VAL A 165 -3.43 -0.66 21.74
C VAL A 165 -4.74 -1.15 22.37
N LYS A 166 -5.35 -0.38 23.28
CA LYS A 166 -6.65 -0.74 23.87
C LYS A 166 -7.79 -0.64 22.86
N VAL A 167 -7.69 0.25 21.89
CA VAL A 167 -8.79 0.57 20.96
C VAL A 167 -8.56 0.07 19.54
N THR A 168 -7.33 -0.26 19.15
CA THR A 168 -6.97 -0.77 17.83
C THR A 168 -5.96 -1.91 17.92
N ASP A 169 -5.98 -2.81 16.94
CA ASP A 169 -5.11 -3.98 16.89
C ASP A 169 -3.85 -3.69 16.08
N ASN A 170 -2.79 -4.46 16.32
CA ASN A 170 -1.56 -4.49 15.51
C ASN A 170 -0.83 -3.13 15.40
N VAL A 171 -0.85 -2.33 16.48
CA VAL A 171 -0.04 -1.11 16.59
C VAL A 171 1.42 -1.51 16.78
N VAL A 172 2.31 -0.98 15.92
CA VAL A 172 3.76 -1.27 15.92
C VAL A 172 4.54 -0.18 16.63
N ASP A 173 4.25 1.08 16.30
CA ASP A 173 4.96 2.22 16.89
C ASP A 173 4.08 3.47 16.95
N VAL A 174 4.50 4.42 17.78
CA VAL A 174 3.90 5.76 17.89
C VAL A 174 5.00 6.80 17.78
N ILE A 175 4.88 7.69 16.81
CA ILE A 175 5.84 8.77 16.57
C ILE A 175 5.25 10.07 17.12
N VAL A 176 5.93 10.68 18.08
CA VAL A 176 5.50 11.92 18.76
C VAL A 176 6.54 13.01 18.53
N TYR A 177 6.10 14.16 18.08
CA TYR A 177 6.98 15.31 17.89
C TYR A 177 6.90 16.27 19.08
N PRO A 178 8.03 16.66 19.66
CA PRO A 178 8.05 17.65 20.73
C PRO A 178 7.61 19.02 20.21
N SER A 179 6.96 19.79 21.06
CA SER A 179 6.60 21.18 20.75
C SER A 179 7.86 22.03 20.58
N ALA A 180 7.83 22.97 19.62
CA ALA A 180 8.92 23.90 19.40
C ALA A 180 9.12 24.87 20.59
N GLN A 181 8.04 25.19 21.33
CA GLN A 181 8.07 26.11 22.47
C GLN A 181 8.43 25.43 23.79
N ASP A 182 8.06 24.17 23.97
CA ASP A 182 8.26 23.42 25.20
C ASP A 182 8.53 21.94 24.85
N LYS A 183 9.80 21.55 24.90
CA LYS A 183 10.24 20.18 24.53
C LYS A 183 9.70 19.10 25.48
N THR A 184 9.13 19.47 26.61
CA THR A 184 8.49 18.52 27.54
C THR A 184 7.06 18.15 27.11
N LYS A 185 6.50 18.88 26.12
CA LYS A 185 5.15 18.70 25.60
C LYS A 185 5.17 18.23 24.15
N ASN A 186 4.16 17.47 23.77
CA ASN A 186 3.93 17.11 22.37
C ASN A 186 3.22 18.26 21.63
N ARG A 187 3.13 18.14 20.29
CA ARG A 187 2.48 19.12 19.39
C ARG A 187 0.94 18.98 19.34
N GLY A 188 0.33 18.08 20.10
CA GLY A 188 -1.10 17.79 20.11
C GLY A 188 -1.53 16.73 19.09
N PHE A 189 -0.56 16.06 18.45
CA PHE A 189 -0.78 14.96 17.53
C PHE A 189 0.35 13.93 17.60
N ALA A 190 0.07 12.74 17.08
CA ALA A 190 1.05 11.67 16.88
C ALA A 190 0.77 10.95 15.54
N PHE A 191 1.78 10.26 15.03
CA PHE A 191 1.58 9.26 13.99
C PHE A 191 1.63 7.88 14.62
N VAL A 192 0.62 7.07 14.32
CA VAL A 192 0.50 5.69 14.81
C VAL A 192 0.77 4.75 13.65
N GLU A 193 1.78 3.90 13.78
CA GLU A 193 2.18 2.93 12.77
C GLU A 193 1.58 1.55 13.10
N TYR A 194 1.02 0.92 12.08
CA TYR A 194 0.41 -0.41 12.14
C TYR A 194 1.24 -1.42 11.36
N SER A 195 1.06 -2.70 11.66
CA SER A 195 1.81 -3.79 11.00
C SER A 195 1.50 -3.91 9.51
N SER A 196 0.30 -3.50 9.08
CA SER A 196 -0.11 -3.51 7.67
C SER A 196 -1.04 -2.34 7.33
N HIS A 197 -1.15 -2.03 6.03
CA HIS A 197 -2.16 -1.08 5.53
C HIS A 197 -3.60 -1.50 5.91
N ARG A 198 -3.89 -2.80 5.90
CA ARG A 198 -5.19 -3.35 6.31
C ARG A 198 -5.50 -2.99 7.76
N ASP A 199 -4.54 -3.18 8.67
CA ASP A 199 -4.72 -2.88 10.08
C ASP A 199 -4.91 -1.38 10.30
N ALA A 200 -4.13 -0.54 9.63
CA ALA A 200 -4.30 0.90 9.64
C ALA A 200 -5.69 1.31 9.12
N ALA A 201 -6.15 0.72 8.01
CA ALA A 201 -7.47 1.02 7.43
C ALA A 201 -8.62 0.61 8.37
N MET A 202 -8.50 -0.55 9.02
CA MET A 202 -9.48 -1.01 10.02
C MET A 202 -9.48 -0.10 11.25
N ALA A 203 -8.31 0.27 11.75
CA ALA A 203 -8.16 1.21 12.86
C ALA A 203 -8.78 2.58 12.51
N ARG A 204 -8.45 3.16 11.35
CA ARG A 204 -9.02 4.42 10.88
C ARG A 204 -10.54 4.37 10.85
N ARG A 205 -11.12 3.32 10.25
CA ARG A 205 -12.58 3.14 10.19
C ARG A 205 -13.20 3.08 11.56
N LYS A 206 -12.59 2.36 12.50
CA LYS A 206 -13.06 2.23 13.89
C LYS A 206 -13.00 3.57 14.64
N LEU A 207 -11.90 4.30 14.52
CA LEU A 207 -11.66 5.57 15.20
C LEU A 207 -12.52 6.72 14.63
N MET A 208 -12.76 6.74 13.32
CA MET A 208 -13.59 7.77 12.67
C MET A 208 -15.08 7.68 13.00
N THR A 209 -15.56 6.62 13.63
CA THR A 209 -16.98 6.51 14.02
C THR A 209 -17.41 7.57 15.06
N GLY A 210 -16.47 8.28 15.67
CA GLY A 210 -16.72 9.27 16.72
C GLY A 210 -17.17 8.67 18.07
N LYS A 211 -17.34 7.35 18.14
CA LYS A 211 -17.73 6.63 19.37
C LYS A 211 -16.57 6.45 20.34
N ILE A 212 -15.35 6.53 19.83
CA ILE A 212 -14.12 6.34 20.62
C ILE A 212 -13.60 7.71 21.02
N GLN A 213 -13.53 7.95 22.32
CA GLN A 213 -12.89 9.10 22.91
C GLN A 213 -11.62 8.62 23.61
N LEU A 214 -10.50 9.28 23.34
CA LEU A 214 -9.26 9.07 24.05
C LEU A 214 -8.98 10.27 24.96
N TRP A 215 -8.54 10.03 26.17
CA TRP A 215 -8.32 11.08 27.19
C TRP A 215 -9.54 12.00 27.43
N GLY A 216 -10.77 11.49 27.22
CA GLY A 216 -12.00 12.27 27.36
C GLY A 216 -12.27 13.26 26.22
N HIS A 217 -11.49 13.19 25.13
CA HIS A 217 -11.63 14.05 23.96
C HIS A 217 -11.92 13.24 22.69
N GLN A 218 -12.61 13.90 21.77
CA GLN A 218 -12.75 13.39 20.43
C GLN A 218 -11.44 13.60 19.68
N ILE A 219 -10.95 12.54 19.02
CA ILE A 219 -9.71 12.57 18.25
C ILE A 219 -10.00 12.82 16.76
N ALA A 220 -9.08 13.51 16.10
CA ALA A 220 -9.06 13.61 14.64
C ALA A 220 -8.16 12.51 14.07
N VAL A 221 -8.64 11.75 13.09
CA VAL A 221 -7.86 10.65 12.49
C VAL A 221 -7.90 10.78 10.98
N ASP A 222 -6.73 10.75 10.36
CA ASP A 222 -6.58 10.68 8.91
C ASP A 222 -5.36 9.85 8.53
N TRP A 223 -5.19 9.57 7.24
CA TRP A 223 -3.96 8.98 6.73
C TRP A 223 -2.79 9.95 6.94
N ALA A 224 -1.66 9.42 7.40
CA ALA A 224 -0.44 10.21 7.39
C ALA A 224 -0.05 10.51 5.93
N GLU A 225 0.29 11.76 5.62
CA GLU A 225 0.88 12.09 4.33
C GLU A 225 2.21 11.33 4.19
N PRO A 226 2.50 10.73 3.02
CA PRO A 226 3.79 10.13 2.76
C PRO A 226 4.87 11.19 2.96
N GLU A 227 5.94 10.84 3.67
CA GLU A 227 7.15 11.66 3.67
C GLU A 227 7.58 11.81 2.21
N GLN A 228 7.70 13.06 1.72
CA GLN A 228 8.25 13.30 0.40
C GLN A 228 9.68 12.75 0.42
N GLU A 229 9.95 11.74 -0.41
CA GLU A 229 11.32 11.32 -0.66
C GLU A 229 12.04 12.54 -1.22
N VAL A 230 12.87 13.16 -0.40
CA VAL A 230 13.78 14.20 -0.86
C VAL A 230 14.79 13.50 -1.75
N ASP A 231 14.85 13.90 -3.02
CA ASP A 231 15.80 13.35 -3.98
C ASP A 231 17.20 13.34 -3.36
N GLU A 232 17.92 12.21 -3.40
CA GLU A 232 19.26 12.08 -2.82
C GLU A 232 20.21 13.14 -3.40
N GLU A 233 20.03 13.54 -4.66
CA GLU A 233 20.77 14.64 -5.28
C GLU A 233 20.54 15.99 -4.60
N ILE A 234 19.35 16.26 -4.09
CA ILE A 234 19.04 17.49 -3.34
C ILE A 234 19.66 17.42 -1.94
N MET A 235 19.67 16.25 -1.31
CA MET A 235 20.31 16.04 0.00
C MET A 235 21.83 16.22 -0.08
N ASP A 236 22.49 15.78 -1.15
CA ASP A 236 23.91 15.97 -1.36
C ASP A 236 24.26 17.43 -1.63
N GLN A 237 23.45 18.16 -2.37
CA GLN A 237 23.61 19.61 -2.56
C GLN A 237 23.45 20.40 -1.25
N VAL A 238 22.48 20.02 -0.41
CA VAL A 238 22.28 20.63 0.91
C VAL A 238 23.43 20.30 1.84
N ARG A 239 23.93 19.06 1.86
CA ARG A 239 25.14 18.67 2.62
C ARG A 239 26.37 19.47 2.18
N PHE A 240 26.54 19.66 0.88
CA PHE A 240 27.66 20.45 0.34
C PHE A 240 27.59 21.92 0.79
N LEU A 241 26.40 22.55 0.74
CA LEU A 241 26.20 23.92 1.21
C LEU A 241 26.45 24.09 2.71
N PHE A 242 26.08 23.13 3.55
CA PHE A 242 26.36 23.17 4.99
C PHE A 242 27.85 22.94 5.31
N THR A 243 28.56 22.16 4.51
CA THR A 243 29.99 21.89 4.69
C THR A 243 30.81 23.12 4.30
N VAL A 244 30.46 23.83 3.23
CA VAL A 244 31.18 25.03 2.76
C VAL A 244 30.96 26.22 3.71
N ARG A 245 29.84 26.31 4.43
CA ARG A 245 29.59 27.39 5.41
C ARG A 245 30.30 27.23 6.75
N ARG A 246 30.99 26.13 7.02
CA ARG A 246 31.65 25.84 8.31
C ARG A 246 33.12 26.27 8.38
N TYR A 247 33.67 26.91 7.37
CA TYR A 247 35.01 27.49 7.39
C TYR A 247 35.04 28.96 6.95
N PRO A 248 34.75 29.90 7.85
CA PRO A 248 35.30 31.24 7.70
C PRO A 248 36.74 31.18 8.26
N LYS A 249 37.68 31.68 7.48
CA LYS A 249 39.04 31.99 7.94
C LYS A 249 39.00 33.06 9.01
#